data_139d045055348a0cd486bb4ad12fac69
#
_entry.id   139d045055348a0cd486bb4ad12fac69
#
_cell.length_a   1.000
_cell.length_b   1.000
_cell.length_c   1.000
_cell.angle_alpha   90.00
_cell.angle_beta   90.00
_cell.angle_gamma   90.00
#
_symmetry.space_group_name_H-M   'P 1'
#
loop_
_entity.id
_entity.type
_entity.pdbx_description
1 polymer ?
#
loop_
_entity_poly.entity_id
_entity_poly.type
_entity_poly.pdbx_seq_one_letter_code
_entity_poly.pdbx_strand_id
1 'polypeptide(L)'
;MKKAISFFLAFLLIFSVSIAGFSAYASDECRCGVTPVVYVTGFAMTDLVANPGTDEQYNVFVPEASAIVSAVASLVVPAVMLTITGDYDSFALSLSKALNEMMKDAACDDNGDPLNETVDVKFRVDPTSEHGYRCDNRFNYDWRENVFDIAAELNDYVEKTKQLTHHNKVVLKGESMGGAVIMTYLKQYGYDSVDTVIMQSSAFNGINLMGGLFTGDINIKSDSVVNYVGNFIEGNDPVTVLLRCLYKALAGFVFGPVC
;
A
#
# COMPACT_ATOMS: atom_id res chain seq x y z
N MET A 1 -55.46 0.29 -47.32
CA MET A 1 -54.20 -0.38 -47.72
C MET A 1 -52.96 0.49 -47.50
N LYS A 2 -52.87 1.74 -47.99
CA LYS A 2 -51.63 2.57 -47.84
C LYS A 2 -51.21 2.82 -46.38
N LYS A 3 -52.13 3.03 -45.45
CA LYS A 3 -51.78 3.22 -44.00
C LYS A 3 -51.26 1.95 -43.32
N ALA A 4 -51.74 0.78 -43.69
CA ALA A 4 -51.29 -0.49 -43.13
C ALA A 4 -49.82 -0.85 -43.60
N ILE A 5 -49.50 -0.51 -44.86
CA ILE A 5 -48.17 -0.70 -45.44
C ILE A 5 -47.14 0.24 -44.78
N SER A 6 -47.52 1.50 -44.49
CA SER A 6 -46.66 2.44 -43.76
C SER A 6 -46.33 1.98 -42.33
N PHE A 7 -47.36 1.41 -41.65
CA PHE A 7 -47.11 0.90 -40.27
C PHE A 7 -46.23 -0.35 -40.29
N PHE A 8 -46.36 -1.21 -41.26
CA PHE A 8 -45.56 -2.41 -41.38
C PHE A 8 -44.12 -2.08 -41.74
N LEU A 9 -43.88 -1.10 -42.61
CA LEU A 9 -42.55 -0.60 -42.95
C LEU A 9 -41.86 0.09 -41.73
N ALA A 10 -42.60 0.88 -40.95
CA ALA A 10 -42.07 1.50 -39.74
C ALA A 10 -41.72 0.46 -38.66
N PHE A 11 -42.54 -0.59 -38.53
CA PHE A 11 -42.26 -1.70 -37.62
C PHE A 11 -41.00 -2.50 -38.03
N LEU A 12 -40.84 -2.78 -39.33
CA LEU A 12 -39.64 -3.45 -39.86
C LEU A 12 -38.35 -2.59 -39.67
N LEU A 13 -38.45 -1.28 -39.78
CA LEU A 13 -37.34 -0.38 -39.53
C LEU A 13 -36.92 -0.33 -38.06
N ILE A 14 -37.89 -0.27 -37.17
CA ILE A 14 -37.65 -0.31 -35.70
C ILE A 14 -37.03 -1.66 -35.30
N PHE A 15 -37.54 -2.76 -35.86
CA PHE A 15 -37.02 -4.10 -35.60
C PHE A 15 -35.59 -4.32 -36.15
N SER A 16 -35.29 -3.79 -37.33
CA SER A 16 -33.93 -3.87 -37.94
C SER A 16 -32.89 -3.06 -37.15
N VAL A 17 -33.28 -1.89 -36.62
CA VAL A 17 -32.37 -1.07 -35.77
C VAL A 17 -32.14 -1.75 -34.42
N SER A 18 -33.16 -2.43 -33.84
CA SER A 18 -33.02 -3.16 -32.59
C SER A 18 -32.09 -4.39 -32.72
N ILE A 19 -32.12 -5.08 -33.87
CA ILE A 19 -31.23 -6.23 -34.12
C ILE A 19 -29.80 -5.77 -34.40
N ALA A 20 -29.60 -4.64 -35.09
CA ALA A 20 -28.28 -4.08 -35.34
C ALA A 20 -27.59 -3.56 -34.04
N GLY A 21 -28.39 -3.10 -33.07
CA GLY A 21 -27.89 -2.70 -31.73
C GLY A 21 -27.46 -3.87 -30.85
N PHE A 22 -27.99 -5.06 -31.05
CA PHE A 22 -27.62 -6.24 -30.26
C PHE A 22 -26.40 -6.99 -30.77
N SER A 23 -25.98 -6.76 -32.01
CA SER A 23 -24.79 -7.42 -32.61
C SER A 23 -23.46 -6.73 -32.27
N ALA A 24 -23.47 -5.57 -31.61
CA ALA A 24 -22.26 -4.82 -31.30
C ALA A 24 -21.61 -5.16 -29.94
N TYR A 25 -22.16 -6.11 -29.18
CA TYR A 25 -21.62 -6.58 -27.91
C TYR A 25 -21.30 -8.09 -27.90
N ALA A 26 -20.88 -8.63 -29.03
CA ALA A 26 -20.06 -9.83 -28.97
C ALA A 26 -18.67 -9.34 -28.58
N SER A 27 -18.39 -9.24 -27.30
CA SER A 27 -17.02 -9.12 -26.82
C SER A 27 -16.28 -10.30 -27.41
N ASP A 28 -15.22 -10.05 -28.22
CA ASP A 28 -14.28 -11.10 -28.62
C ASP A 28 -13.60 -11.58 -27.33
N GLU A 29 -14.26 -12.50 -26.63
CA GLU A 29 -13.72 -13.11 -25.41
C GLU A 29 -12.41 -13.81 -25.78
N CYS A 30 -11.35 -13.47 -25.09
CA CYS A 30 -10.04 -14.07 -25.31
C CYS A 30 -10.09 -15.58 -25.07
N ARG A 31 -9.69 -16.37 -26.05
CA ARG A 31 -9.66 -17.84 -26.00
C ARG A 31 -8.26 -18.39 -25.75
N CYS A 32 -7.35 -17.58 -25.20
CA CYS A 32 -5.96 -18.00 -24.98
C CYS A 32 -5.79 -19.06 -23.87
N GLY A 33 -6.81 -19.27 -23.03
CA GLY A 33 -6.77 -20.23 -21.92
C GLY A 33 -5.94 -19.76 -20.71
N VAL A 34 -5.56 -18.49 -20.68
CA VAL A 34 -4.75 -17.92 -19.58
C VAL A 34 -5.46 -16.72 -19.00
N THR A 35 -5.99 -16.85 -17.79
CA THR A 35 -6.66 -15.78 -17.07
C THR A 35 -5.64 -14.73 -16.60
N PRO A 36 -5.90 -13.42 -16.80
CA PRO A 36 -5.00 -12.36 -16.34
C PRO A 36 -4.88 -12.35 -14.82
N VAL A 37 -3.68 -12.12 -14.32
CA VAL A 37 -3.38 -12.05 -12.89
C VAL A 37 -3.25 -10.60 -12.47
N VAL A 38 -3.99 -10.20 -11.43
CA VAL A 38 -3.82 -8.93 -10.73
C VAL A 38 -3.14 -9.21 -9.39
N TYR A 39 -1.94 -8.68 -9.22
CA TYR A 39 -1.17 -8.80 -7.99
C TYR A 39 -1.44 -7.60 -7.09
N VAL A 40 -2.02 -7.85 -5.93
CA VAL A 40 -2.35 -6.84 -4.91
C VAL A 40 -1.25 -6.83 -3.87
N THR A 41 -0.53 -5.71 -3.79
CA THR A 41 0.64 -5.55 -2.92
C THR A 41 0.27 -5.52 -1.44
N GLY A 42 1.25 -5.77 -0.57
CA GLY A 42 1.09 -5.69 0.88
C GLY A 42 1.47 -4.31 1.45
N PHE A 43 1.39 -4.22 2.78
CA PHE A 43 1.84 -3.05 3.54
C PHE A 43 3.30 -2.71 3.22
N ALA A 44 3.57 -1.46 2.96
CA ALA A 44 4.91 -0.93 2.66
C ALA A 44 5.64 -1.60 1.47
N MET A 45 4.93 -2.32 0.61
CA MET A 45 5.49 -2.87 -0.62
C MET A 45 5.54 -1.87 -1.78
N THR A 46 4.97 -0.69 -1.55
CA THR A 46 5.06 0.47 -2.44
C THR A 46 5.55 1.66 -1.64
N ASP A 47 6.57 2.36 -2.16
CA ASP A 47 7.09 3.56 -1.52
C ASP A 47 6.01 4.65 -1.49
N LEU A 48 5.90 5.36 -0.37
CA LEU A 48 5.13 6.60 -0.26
C LEU A 48 6.07 7.78 -0.44
N VAL A 49 5.69 8.69 -1.30
CA VAL A 49 6.44 9.91 -1.62
C VAL A 49 5.53 11.12 -1.59
N ALA A 50 6.06 12.27 -1.20
CA ALA A 50 5.41 13.53 -1.43
C ALA A 50 5.72 14.03 -2.84
N ASN A 51 4.77 14.72 -3.47
CA ASN A 51 4.87 15.29 -4.81
C ASN A 51 5.35 14.27 -5.88
N PRO A 52 4.69 13.11 -6.04
CA PRO A 52 5.13 12.07 -6.95
C PRO A 52 5.28 12.58 -8.38
N GLY A 53 6.38 12.21 -9.04
CA GLY A 53 6.66 12.55 -10.43
C GLY A 53 7.09 13.99 -10.68
N THR A 54 7.40 14.76 -9.64
CA THR A 54 7.93 16.13 -9.75
C THR A 54 9.39 16.23 -9.29
N ASP A 55 10.03 17.36 -9.59
CA ASP A 55 11.39 17.64 -9.10
C ASP A 55 11.44 17.87 -7.58
N GLU A 56 10.30 18.09 -6.94
CA GLU A 56 10.15 18.28 -5.49
C GLU A 56 9.79 16.98 -4.76
N GLN A 57 9.85 15.83 -5.43
CA GLN A 57 9.56 14.53 -4.84
C GLN A 57 10.56 14.17 -3.75
N TYR A 58 10.05 13.72 -2.59
CA TYR A 58 10.87 13.14 -1.51
C TYR A 58 10.18 11.93 -0.87
N ASN A 59 10.97 11.02 -0.28
CA ASN A 59 10.45 9.83 0.38
C ASN A 59 9.83 10.18 1.73
N VAL A 60 8.64 9.62 1.99
CA VAL A 60 7.87 9.87 3.22
C VAL A 60 7.95 8.69 4.19
N PHE A 61 7.74 7.46 3.73
CA PHE A 61 7.64 6.31 4.62
C PHE A 61 9.01 5.74 5.02
N VAL A 62 10.00 5.71 4.13
CA VAL A 62 11.40 5.48 4.52
C VAL A 62 12.06 6.85 4.60
N PRO A 63 12.18 7.45 5.81
CA PRO A 63 12.72 8.78 5.94
C PRO A 63 14.12 8.85 5.35
N GLU A 64 14.46 9.99 4.77
CA GLU A 64 15.81 10.24 4.28
C GLU A 64 16.82 10.20 5.43
N ALA A 65 18.06 9.82 5.11
CA ALA A 65 19.13 9.74 6.10
C ALA A 65 19.31 11.05 6.88
N SER A 66 19.09 12.20 6.25
CA SER A 66 19.12 13.53 6.87
C SER A 66 18.07 13.70 7.98
N ALA A 67 16.84 13.20 7.78
CA ALA A 67 15.78 13.25 8.77
C ALA A 67 16.10 12.33 9.96
N ILE A 68 16.61 11.13 9.70
CA ILE A 68 17.05 10.20 10.74
C ILE A 68 18.18 10.81 11.57
N VAL A 69 19.18 11.40 10.91
CA VAL A 69 20.29 12.10 11.60
C VAL A 69 19.78 13.23 12.48
N SER A 70 18.86 14.04 11.97
CA SER A 70 18.25 15.14 12.72
C SER A 70 17.47 14.65 13.94
N ALA A 71 16.67 13.58 13.78
CA ALA A 71 15.95 12.96 14.88
C ALA A 71 16.91 12.42 15.97
N VAL A 72 17.94 11.68 15.57
CA VAL A 72 18.95 11.17 16.50
C VAL A 72 19.68 12.30 17.21
N ALA A 73 20.10 13.36 16.49
CA ALA A 73 20.76 14.51 17.08
C ALA A 73 19.89 15.22 18.12
N SER A 74 18.59 15.32 17.89
CA SER A 74 17.63 15.93 18.83
C SER A 74 17.49 15.14 20.15
N LEU A 75 17.83 13.85 20.14
CA LEU A 75 17.70 12.96 21.31
C LEU A 75 18.98 12.89 22.17
N VAL A 76 20.10 13.46 21.72
CA VAL A 76 21.39 13.39 22.45
C VAL A 76 21.27 14.03 23.82
N VAL A 77 20.75 15.25 23.92
CA VAL A 77 20.58 15.96 25.20
C VAL A 77 19.54 15.26 26.09
N PRO A 78 18.33 14.92 25.60
CA PRO A 78 17.39 14.10 26.37
C PRO A 78 17.97 12.79 26.91
N ALA A 79 18.77 12.08 26.13
CA ALA A 79 19.41 10.83 26.58
C ALA A 79 20.45 11.06 27.70
N VAL A 80 21.25 12.11 27.61
CA VAL A 80 22.16 12.49 28.68
C VAL A 80 21.39 12.89 29.96
N MET A 81 20.30 13.67 29.82
CA MET A 81 19.47 14.05 30.95
C MET A 81 18.79 12.84 31.59
N LEU A 82 18.34 11.87 30.81
CA LEU A 82 17.80 10.60 31.34
C LEU A 82 18.82 9.89 32.25
N THR A 83 20.10 9.85 31.85
CA THR A 83 21.13 9.19 32.66
C THR A 83 21.43 9.92 33.97
N ILE A 84 21.24 11.24 34.02
CA ILE A 84 21.48 12.07 35.20
C ILE A 84 20.29 12.07 36.15
N THR A 85 19.06 12.18 35.60
CA THR A 85 17.84 12.40 36.38
C THR A 85 17.01 11.14 36.59
N GLY A 86 17.15 10.13 35.70
CA GLY A 86 16.25 8.97 35.67
C GLY A 86 14.83 9.30 35.20
N ASP A 87 14.63 10.46 34.57
CA ASP A 87 13.30 10.92 34.11
C ASP A 87 12.95 10.30 32.75
N TYR A 88 12.35 9.12 32.77
CA TYR A 88 11.89 8.38 31.61
C TYR A 88 10.75 9.08 30.88
N ASP A 89 9.88 9.82 31.59
CA ASP A 89 8.72 10.47 30.99
C ASP A 89 9.15 11.62 30.07
N SER A 90 10.11 12.44 30.53
CA SER A 90 10.69 13.51 29.70
C SER A 90 11.44 12.97 28.48
N PHE A 91 12.12 11.84 28.64
CA PHE A 91 12.79 11.20 27.50
C PHE A 91 11.79 10.62 26.50
N ALA A 92 10.74 9.92 26.97
CA ALA A 92 9.68 9.39 26.13
C ALA A 92 8.96 10.49 25.34
N LEU A 93 8.71 11.64 25.96
CA LEU A 93 8.14 12.80 25.29
C LEU A 93 9.06 13.34 24.19
N SER A 94 10.36 13.39 24.44
CA SER A 94 11.36 13.84 23.47
C SER A 94 11.47 12.87 22.28
N LEU A 95 11.44 11.57 22.57
CA LEU A 95 11.40 10.51 21.54
C LEU A 95 10.13 10.59 20.69
N SER A 96 8.97 10.74 21.35
CA SER A 96 7.70 10.91 20.63
C SER A 96 7.71 12.12 19.70
N LYS A 97 8.25 13.25 20.14
CA LYS A 97 8.39 14.46 19.30
C LYS A 97 9.31 14.21 18.10
N ALA A 98 10.45 13.53 18.30
CA ALA A 98 11.38 13.23 17.21
C ALA A 98 10.78 12.29 16.18
N LEU A 99 10.05 11.27 16.62
CA LEU A 99 9.34 10.32 15.76
C LEU A 99 8.19 11.01 15.00
N ASN A 100 7.39 11.81 15.69
CA ASN A 100 6.29 12.56 15.06
C ASN A 100 6.80 13.52 13.98
N GLU A 101 7.89 14.24 14.24
CA GLU A 101 8.48 15.13 13.24
C GLU A 101 9.01 14.35 12.03
N MET A 102 9.62 13.20 12.25
CA MET A 102 10.15 12.36 11.19
C MET A 102 9.06 11.72 10.33
N MET A 103 7.90 11.41 10.93
CA MET A 103 6.80 10.68 10.27
C MET A 103 5.58 11.55 9.97
N LYS A 104 5.66 12.88 10.17
CA LYS A 104 4.52 13.80 10.05
C LYS A 104 3.81 13.72 8.70
N ASP A 105 4.57 13.58 7.62
CA ASP A 105 4.02 13.51 6.26
C ASP A 105 3.39 12.15 5.94
N ALA A 106 3.68 11.11 6.74
CA ALA A 106 3.03 9.81 6.64
C ALA A 106 1.74 9.71 7.47
N ALA A 107 1.41 10.75 8.25
CA ALA A 107 0.25 10.73 9.13
C ALA A 107 -1.06 10.86 8.35
N CYS A 108 -2.09 10.20 8.87
CA CYS A 108 -3.47 10.28 8.40
C CYS A 108 -4.37 10.83 9.50
N ASP A 109 -5.54 11.27 9.14
CA ASP A 109 -6.62 11.60 10.06
C ASP A 109 -7.32 10.33 10.61
N ASP A 110 -8.37 10.53 11.40
CA ASP A 110 -9.16 9.44 12.00
C ASP A 110 -9.95 8.60 10.97
N ASN A 111 -10.10 9.08 9.74
CA ASN A 111 -10.75 8.35 8.64
C ASN A 111 -9.74 7.55 7.81
N GLY A 112 -8.45 7.81 7.97
CA GLY A 112 -7.37 7.24 7.17
C GLY A 112 -6.96 8.11 5.99
N ASP A 113 -7.51 9.34 5.88
CA ASP A 113 -7.14 10.27 4.83
C ASP A 113 -5.77 10.90 5.14
N PRO A 114 -4.86 11.02 4.15
CA PRO A 114 -3.56 11.61 4.34
C PRO A 114 -3.64 13.07 4.83
N LEU A 115 -2.96 13.42 5.92
CA LEU A 115 -2.86 14.82 6.38
C LEU A 115 -2.04 15.69 5.42
N ASN A 116 -1.08 15.11 4.73
CA ASN A 116 -0.37 15.74 3.65
C ASN A 116 -0.93 15.24 2.30
N GLU A 117 -1.80 16.03 1.69
CA GLU A 117 -2.48 15.71 0.43
C GLU A 117 -1.54 15.52 -0.77
N THR A 118 -0.26 15.90 -0.65
CA THR A 118 0.74 15.69 -1.71
C THR A 118 1.37 14.30 -1.68
N VAL A 119 1.09 13.51 -0.64
CA VAL A 119 1.65 12.17 -0.46
C VAL A 119 0.79 11.13 -1.14
N ASP A 120 1.39 10.36 -2.03
CA ASP A 120 0.79 9.20 -2.69
C ASP A 120 1.87 8.13 -2.91
N VAL A 121 1.49 7.01 -3.49
CA VAL A 121 2.44 6.00 -3.94
C VAL A 121 3.36 6.56 -5.02
N LYS A 122 4.61 6.19 -4.96
CA LYS A 122 5.66 6.68 -5.87
C LYS A 122 5.29 6.51 -7.34
N PHE A 123 4.59 5.45 -7.67
CA PHE A 123 4.05 5.20 -8.99
C PHE A 123 2.85 4.25 -8.92
N ARG A 124 1.87 4.53 -9.75
CA ARG A 124 0.75 3.64 -10.01
C ARG A 124 1.03 2.89 -11.32
N VAL A 125 0.76 1.61 -11.34
CA VAL A 125 0.91 0.77 -12.54
C VAL A 125 -0.46 0.59 -13.17
N ASP A 126 -0.62 1.10 -14.37
CA ASP A 126 -1.85 0.87 -15.14
C ASP A 126 -1.95 -0.59 -15.58
N PRO A 127 -3.16 -1.17 -15.64
CA PRO A 127 -3.36 -2.48 -16.20
C PRO A 127 -2.91 -2.55 -17.65
N THR A 128 -2.39 -3.68 -18.05
CA THR A 128 -1.94 -3.94 -19.43
C THR A 128 -2.86 -4.94 -20.13
N SER A 129 -2.80 -4.99 -21.47
CA SER A 129 -3.49 -6.02 -22.27
C SER A 129 -2.76 -7.37 -22.22
N GLU A 130 -1.56 -7.41 -21.66
CA GLU A 130 -0.80 -8.65 -21.48
C GLU A 130 -1.41 -9.51 -20.38
N HIS A 131 -1.39 -10.82 -20.57
CA HIS A 131 -1.90 -11.79 -19.61
C HIS A 131 -1.08 -13.07 -19.63
N GLY A 132 -0.98 -13.73 -18.49
CA GLY A 132 -0.16 -14.91 -18.28
C GLY A 132 0.58 -14.85 -16.94
N TYR A 133 1.41 -15.84 -16.66
CA TYR A 133 2.14 -15.96 -15.39
C TYR A 133 3.16 -14.84 -15.12
N ARG A 134 3.52 -14.06 -16.13
CA ARG A 134 4.49 -12.97 -16.05
C ARG A 134 3.86 -11.59 -16.26
N CYS A 135 2.53 -11.52 -16.25
CA CYS A 135 1.87 -10.21 -16.37
C CYS A 135 2.02 -9.45 -15.07
N ASP A 136 2.66 -8.30 -15.18
CA ASP A 136 2.88 -7.37 -14.08
C ASP A 136 1.70 -6.41 -13.91
N ASN A 137 0.45 -6.94 -13.99
CA ASN A 137 -0.72 -6.19 -13.53
C ASN A 137 -0.63 -6.08 -12.02
N ARG A 138 0.17 -5.13 -11.58
CA ARG A 138 0.46 -4.88 -10.16
C ARG A 138 -0.37 -3.71 -9.67
N PHE A 139 -1.31 -4.00 -8.80
CA PHE A 139 -2.11 -2.99 -8.15
C PHE A 139 -1.33 -2.41 -6.96
N ASN A 140 -0.81 -1.20 -7.16
CA ASN A 140 -0.18 -0.38 -6.13
C ASN A 140 -1.19 0.65 -5.63
N TYR A 141 -1.25 0.81 -4.31
CA TYR A 141 -2.20 1.69 -3.63
C TYR A 141 -1.56 2.33 -2.40
N ASP A 142 -2.13 3.42 -1.94
CA ASP A 142 -1.73 4.00 -0.66
C ASP A 142 -2.23 3.10 0.48
N TRP A 143 -1.33 2.36 1.09
CA TRP A 143 -1.63 1.37 2.12
C TRP A 143 -2.05 1.99 3.46
N ARG A 144 -2.06 3.32 3.59
CA ARG A 144 -2.57 4.07 4.76
C ARG A 144 -4.07 4.30 4.69
N GLU A 145 -4.62 4.35 3.47
CA GLU A 145 -6.03 4.64 3.23
C GLU A 145 -6.97 3.58 3.78
N ASN A 146 -8.23 3.95 3.89
CA ASN A 146 -9.28 3.04 4.31
C ASN A 146 -9.36 1.84 3.34
N VAL A 147 -9.33 0.63 3.89
CA VAL A 147 -9.34 -0.60 3.09
C VAL A 147 -10.56 -0.73 2.17
N PHE A 148 -11.69 -0.08 2.50
CA PHE A 148 -12.89 -0.06 1.67
C PHE A 148 -12.70 0.80 0.42
N ASP A 149 -11.97 1.90 0.54
CA ASP A 149 -11.66 2.80 -0.59
C ASP A 149 -10.60 2.16 -1.50
N ILE A 150 -9.57 1.55 -0.91
CA ILE A 150 -8.59 0.73 -1.65
C ILE A 150 -9.29 -0.41 -2.42
N ALA A 151 -10.31 -1.04 -1.84
CA ALA A 151 -11.06 -2.09 -2.52
C ALA A 151 -11.92 -1.56 -3.68
N ALA A 152 -12.37 -0.30 -3.61
CA ALA A 152 -13.05 0.36 -4.73
C ALA A 152 -12.07 0.66 -5.87
N GLU A 153 -10.87 1.16 -5.58
CA GLU A 153 -9.80 1.32 -6.57
C GLU A 153 -9.42 -0.02 -7.23
N LEU A 154 -9.33 -1.10 -6.42
CA LEU A 154 -9.07 -2.44 -6.95
C LEU A 154 -10.18 -2.90 -7.90
N ASN A 155 -11.45 -2.57 -7.61
CA ASN A 155 -12.55 -2.88 -8.52
C ASN A 155 -12.36 -2.22 -9.88
N ASP A 156 -12.04 -0.94 -9.90
CA ASP A 156 -11.80 -0.21 -11.16
C ASP A 156 -10.61 -0.79 -11.92
N TYR A 157 -9.56 -1.17 -11.20
CA TYR A 157 -8.39 -1.83 -11.77
C TYR A 157 -8.73 -3.20 -12.39
N VAL A 158 -9.53 -4.00 -11.72
CA VAL A 158 -10.02 -5.31 -12.19
C VAL A 158 -10.86 -5.14 -13.45
N GLU A 159 -11.83 -4.21 -13.44
CA GLU A 159 -12.69 -3.97 -14.60
C GLU A 159 -11.89 -3.48 -15.81
N LYS A 160 -10.91 -2.59 -15.60
CA LYS A 160 -10.01 -2.13 -16.65
C LYS A 160 -9.13 -3.28 -17.19
N THR A 161 -8.62 -4.15 -16.30
CA THR A 161 -7.86 -5.34 -16.69
C THR A 161 -8.70 -6.28 -17.57
N LYS A 162 -9.94 -6.55 -17.19
CA LYS A 162 -10.87 -7.39 -17.96
C LYS A 162 -11.11 -6.81 -19.36
N GLN A 163 -11.34 -5.49 -19.44
CA GLN A 163 -11.56 -4.80 -20.73
C GLN A 163 -10.33 -4.91 -21.66
N LEU A 164 -9.13 -4.63 -21.12
CA LEU A 164 -7.91 -4.63 -21.91
C LEU A 164 -7.48 -6.02 -22.36
N THR A 165 -7.76 -7.05 -21.56
CA THR A 165 -7.38 -8.44 -21.85
C THR A 165 -8.48 -9.22 -22.56
N HIS A 166 -9.67 -8.63 -22.75
CA HIS A 166 -10.86 -9.32 -23.28
C HIS A 166 -11.23 -10.58 -22.47
N HIS A 167 -11.04 -10.55 -21.16
CA HIS A 167 -11.44 -11.62 -20.24
C HIS A 167 -12.59 -11.17 -19.35
N ASN A 168 -13.46 -12.13 -18.99
CA ASN A 168 -14.58 -11.85 -18.07
C ASN A 168 -14.16 -11.93 -16.59
N LYS A 169 -13.00 -12.55 -16.32
CA LYS A 169 -12.49 -12.78 -14.97
C LYS A 169 -10.99 -12.55 -14.86
N VAL A 170 -10.54 -12.30 -13.64
CA VAL A 170 -9.12 -12.19 -13.28
C VAL A 170 -8.76 -13.19 -12.17
N VAL A 171 -7.50 -13.54 -12.06
CA VAL A 171 -6.93 -14.16 -10.86
C VAL A 171 -6.45 -13.02 -9.95
N LEU A 172 -6.93 -12.99 -8.70
CA LEU A 172 -6.45 -12.07 -7.69
C LEU A 172 -5.37 -12.76 -6.84
N LYS A 173 -4.17 -12.19 -6.85
CA LYS A 173 -3.07 -12.66 -6.01
C LYS A 173 -2.74 -11.58 -4.97
N GLY A 174 -3.01 -11.86 -3.69
CA GLY A 174 -2.74 -10.92 -2.59
C GLY A 174 -1.58 -11.38 -1.72
N GLU A 175 -0.74 -10.42 -1.32
CA GLU A 175 0.33 -10.65 -0.37
C GLU A 175 0.13 -9.80 0.89
N SER A 176 0.32 -10.39 2.08
CA SER A 176 0.22 -9.70 3.37
C SER A 176 -1.10 -8.91 3.50
N MET A 177 -1.07 -7.57 3.64
CA MET A 177 -2.24 -6.69 3.67
C MET A 177 -3.07 -6.77 2.38
N GLY A 178 -2.46 -7.06 1.21
CA GLY A 178 -3.16 -7.24 -0.06
C GLY A 178 -4.24 -8.33 0.00
N GLY A 179 -4.07 -9.34 0.87
CA GLY A 179 -5.11 -10.33 1.13
C GLY A 179 -6.34 -9.73 1.84
N ALA A 180 -6.16 -8.80 2.76
CA ALA A 180 -7.27 -8.09 3.41
C ALA A 180 -8.02 -7.19 2.41
N VAL A 181 -7.29 -6.52 1.52
CA VAL A 181 -7.87 -5.74 0.42
C VAL A 181 -8.73 -6.61 -0.49
N ILE A 182 -8.21 -7.78 -0.92
CA ILE A 182 -8.98 -8.73 -1.75
C ILE A 182 -10.24 -9.22 -1.02
N MET A 183 -10.14 -9.55 0.27
CA MET A 183 -11.32 -9.99 1.03
C MET A 183 -12.37 -8.88 1.13
N THR A 184 -11.96 -7.64 1.30
CA THR A 184 -12.85 -6.48 1.30
C THR A 184 -13.49 -6.28 -0.07
N TYR A 185 -12.71 -6.38 -1.14
CA TYR A 185 -13.20 -6.36 -2.51
C TYR A 185 -14.28 -7.42 -2.74
N LEU A 186 -14.00 -8.69 -2.39
CA LEU A 186 -14.97 -9.78 -2.56
C LEU A 186 -16.27 -9.58 -1.75
N LYS A 187 -16.16 -8.95 -0.59
CA LYS A 187 -17.32 -8.60 0.24
C LYS A 187 -18.18 -7.49 -0.39
N GLN A 188 -17.56 -6.49 -1.03
CA GLN A 188 -18.25 -5.34 -1.61
C GLN A 188 -18.79 -5.64 -3.02
N TYR A 189 -18.03 -6.32 -3.86
CA TYR A 189 -18.28 -6.47 -5.29
C TYR A 189 -18.60 -7.91 -5.71
N GLY A 190 -18.47 -8.89 -4.81
CA GLY A 190 -18.76 -10.30 -5.10
C GLY A 190 -17.66 -11.02 -5.86
N TYR A 191 -18.01 -12.14 -6.47
CA TYR A 191 -17.07 -13.10 -7.06
C TYR A 191 -17.14 -13.19 -8.58
N ASP A 192 -18.06 -12.46 -9.22
CA ASP A 192 -18.37 -12.65 -10.64
C ASP A 192 -17.18 -12.31 -11.55
N SER A 193 -16.37 -11.34 -11.17
CA SER A 193 -15.15 -10.92 -11.88
C SER A 193 -13.89 -11.71 -11.50
N VAL A 194 -14.01 -12.73 -10.60
CA VAL A 194 -12.86 -13.46 -10.08
C VAL A 194 -12.93 -14.93 -10.48
N ASP A 195 -11.84 -15.44 -11.06
CA ASP A 195 -11.67 -16.85 -11.36
C ASP A 195 -11.06 -17.61 -10.17
N THR A 196 -9.95 -17.09 -9.67
CA THR A 196 -9.18 -17.70 -8.59
C THR A 196 -8.61 -16.63 -7.66
N VAL A 197 -8.51 -16.93 -6.38
CA VAL A 197 -7.84 -16.10 -5.37
C VAL A 197 -6.66 -16.86 -4.82
N ILE A 198 -5.48 -16.23 -4.88
CA ILE A 198 -4.23 -16.75 -4.32
C ILE A 198 -3.80 -15.83 -3.19
N MET A 199 -3.71 -16.37 -1.98
CA MET A 199 -3.34 -15.62 -0.79
C MET A 199 -1.97 -16.06 -0.28
N GLN A 200 -1.03 -15.12 -0.26
CA GLN A 200 0.33 -15.36 0.18
C GLN A 200 0.59 -14.58 1.48
N SER A 201 0.90 -15.28 2.57
CA SER A 201 1.21 -14.69 3.88
C SER A 201 0.20 -13.64 4.33
N SER A 202 -1.08 -13.82 4.00
CA SER A 202 -2.13 -12.82 4.22
C SER A 202 -2.57 -12.76 5.68
N ALA A 203 -2.73 -11.53 6.17
CA ALA A 203 -3.02 -11.22 7.57
C ALA A 203 -4.52 -11.19 7.88
N PHE A 204 -5.26 -12.30 7.62
CA PHE A 204 -6.71 -12.36 7.80
C PHE A 204 -7.21 -12.13 9.22
N ASN A 205 -6.43 -12.53 10.21
CA ASN A 205 -6.76 -12.41 11.63
C ASN A 205 -5.96 -11.28 12.31
N GLY A 206 -5.41 -10.37 11.53
CA GLY A 206 -4.50 -9.34 12.03
C GLY A 206 -3.07 -9.86 12.24
N ILE A 207 -2.25 -9.01 12.83
CA ILE A 207 -0.85 -9.30 13.14
C ILE A 207 -0.65 -9.06 14.62
N ASN A 208 -0.20 -10.07 15.36
CA ASN A 208 0.00 -9.99 16.81
C ASN A 208 0.89 -8.82 17.23
N LEU A 209 1.92 -8.51 16.44
CA LEU A 209 2.78 -7.36 16.68
C LEU A 209 2.00 -6.03 16.69
N MET A 210 1.10 -5.86 15.73
CA MET A 210 0.26 -4.64 15.67
C MET A 210 -0.79 -4.64 16.78
N GLY A 211 -1.40 -5.80 17.06
CA GLY A 211 -2.32 -5.95 18.19
C GLY A 211 -1.64 -5.60 19.50
N GLY A 212 -0.44 -6.12 19.76
CA GLY A 212 0.35 -5.80 20.95
C GLY A 212 0.71 -4.32 21.04
N LEU A 213 1.02 -3.67 19.91
CA LEU A 213 1.29 -2.23 19.87
C LEU A 213 0.09 -1.41 20.38
N PHE A 214 -1.11 -1.72 19.88
CA PHE A 214 -2.34 -1.00 20.26
C PHE A 214 -2.83 -1.33 21.68
N THR A 215 -2.56 -2.51 22.17
CA THR A 215 -2.94 -2.91 23.54
C THR A 215 -1.89 -2.56 24.60
N GLY A 216 -0.73 -2.05 24.20
CA GLY A 216 0.40 -1.79 25.11
C GLY A 216 1.12 -3.06 25.57
N ASP A 217 0.78 -4.23 25.03
CA ASP A 217 1.40 -5.52 25.34
C ASP A 217 2.56 -5.81 24.37
N ILE A 218 3.52 -4.87 24.33
CA ILE A 218 4.71 -5.00 23.51
C ILE A 218 5.85 -5.52 24.36
N ASN A 219 6.20 -6.78 24.18
CA ASN A 219 7.43 -7.33 24.73
C ASN A 219 8.55 -7.26 23.66
N ILE A 220 9.02 -6.07 23.36
CA ILE A 220 10.15 -5.88 22.45
C ILE A 220 11.42 -5.96 23.28
N LYS A 221 12.23 -6.98 23.03
CA LYS A 221 13.57 -7.06 23.65
C LYS A 221 14.41 -5.93 23.07
N SER A 222 15.04 -5.16 23.96
CA SER A 222 15.93 -4.05 23.60
C SER A 222 16.97 -4.43 22.54
N ASP A 223 17.57 -5.61 22.68
CA ASP A 223 18.58 -6.16 21.76
C ASP A 223 18.02 -6.36 20.35
N SER A 224 16.76 -6.78 20.24
CA SER A 224 16.11 -6.98 18.92
C SER A 224 15.90 -5.65 18.21
N VAL A 225 15.52 -4.58 18.93
CA VAL A 225 15.38 -3.24 18.38
C VAL A 225 16.74 -2.68 17.94
N VAL A 226 17.75 -2.80 18.82
CA VAL A 226 19.11 -2.33 18.55
C VAL A 226 19.69 -3.02 17.32
N ASN A 227 19.54 -4.32 17.19
CA ASN A 227 20.03 -5.07 16.04
C ASN A 227 19.24 -4.76 14.78
N TYR A 228 17.91 -4.64 14.89
CA TYR A 228 17.03 -4.34 13.75
C TYR A 228 17.38 -2.97 13.15
N VAL A 229 17.37 -1.92 13.98
CA VAL A 229 17.70 -0.55 13.53
C VAL A 229 19.16 -0.46 13.07
N GLY A 230 20.08 -1.15 13.74
CA GLY A 230 21.48 -1.21 13.35
C GLY A 230 21.71 -1.78 11.95
N ASN A 231 20.85 -2.71 11.51
CA ASN A 231 20.93 -3.31 10.18
C ASN A 231 20.48 -2.35 9.06
N PHE A 232 19.71 -1.30 9.36
CA PHE A 232 19.38 -0.26 8.38
C PHE A 232 20.52 0.76 8.17
N ILE A 233 21.51 0.78 9.07
CA ILE A 233 22.68 1.67 8.95
C ILE A 233 23.77 0.88 8.20
N GLU A 234 23.52 0.58 6.92
CA GLU A 234 24.45 -0.12 6.05
C GLU A 234 25.30 0.87 5.26
N GLY A 235 26.58 0.61 5.17
CA GLY A 235 27.55 1.41 4.42
C GLY A 235 28.91 1.47 5.12
N ASN A 236 29.94 1.77 4.35
CA ASN A 236 31.32 1.91 4.84
C ASN A 236 31.85 3.36 4.68
N ASP A 237 30.99 4.29 4.28
CA ASP A 237 31.35 5.70 4.27
C ASP A 237 31.47 6.25 5.70
N PRO A 238 32.28 7.30 5.91
CA PRO A 238 32.57 7.83 7.25
C PRO A 238 31.33 8.30 8.02
N VAL A 239 30.30 8.79 7.33
CA VAL A 239 29.03 9.26 7.95
C VAL A 239 28.24 8.09 8.47
N THR A 240 28.08 7.05 7.68
CA THR A 240 27.37 5.81 8.07
C THR A 240 28.08 5.10 9.22
N VAL A 241 29.43 5.04 9.21
CA VAL A 241 30.18 4.48 10.32
C VAL A 241 30.00 5.31 11.60
N LEU A 242 30.03 6.63 11.51
CA LEU A 242 29.77 7.51 12.66
C LEU A 242 28.36 7.32 13.21
N LEU A 243 27.34 7.27 12.35
CA LEU A 243 25.95 7.03 12.74
C LEU A 243 25.78 5.69 13.46
N ARG A 244 26.42 4.63 12.96
CA ARG A 244 26.41 3.32 13.61
C ARG A 244 27.08 3.34 14.97
N CYS A 245 28.18 4.05 15.13
CA CYS A 245 28.86 4.22 16.41
C CYS A 245 28.02 5.02 17.40
N LEU A 246 27.41 6.13 16.98
CA LEU A 246 26.52 6.95 17.80
C LEU A 246 25.26 6.16 18.21
N TYR A 247 24.67 5.43 17.27
CA TYR A 247 23.52 4.58 17.55
C TYR A 247 23.85 3.51 18.60
N LYS A 248 24.97 2.79 18.46
CA LYS A 248 25.38 1.77 19.43
C LYS A 248 25.70 2.38 20.81
N ALA A 249 26.33 3.56 20.83
CA ALA A 249 26.59 4.25 22.08
C ALA A 249 25.29 4.68 22.78
N LEU A 250 24.35 5.28 22.06
CA LEU A 250 23.03 5.65 22.58
C LEU A 250 22.21 4.43 23.03
N ALA A 251 22.21 3.38 22.25
CA ALA A 251 21.54 2.12 22.59
C ALA A 251 22.13 1.49 23.85
N GLY A 252 23.45 1.48 24.01
CA GLY A 252 24.12 1.01 25.22
C GLY A 252 23.79 1.85 26.46
N PHE A 253 23.56 3.15 26.29
CA PHE A 253 23.16 4.05 27.36
C PHE A 253 21.70 3.87 27.77
N VAL A 254 20.79 3.76 26.80
CA VAL A 254 19.34 3.70 27.05
C VAL A 254 18.92 2.31 27.52
N PHE A 255 19.50 1.26 26.99
CA PHE A 255 19.09 -0.12 27.25
C PHE A 255 20.04 -0.91 28.16
N GLY A 256 21.13 -0.27 28.64
CA GLY A 256 22.18 -0.92 29.41
C GLY A 256 23.16 -1.71 28.53
N PRO A 257 24.21 -2.32 29.12
CA PRO A 257 25.17 -3.11 28.37
C PRO A 257 24.46 -4.27 27.68
N VAL A 258 24.42 -4.22 26.35
CA VAL A 258 24.00 -5.32 25.52
C VAL A 258 25.12 -6.36 25.59
N CYS A 259 24.91 -7.37 26.43
CA CYS A 259 25.80 -8.53 26.51
C CYS A 259 25.49 -9.54 25.42
#